data_bd7075d97dbbbb3e9cbbf1c70927807c
#
_entry.id   bd7075d97dbbbb3e9cbbf1c70927807c
#
_cell.length_a   1.000
_cell.length_b   1.000
_cell.length_c   1.000
_cell.angle_alpha   90.00
_cell.angle_beta   90.00
_cell.angle_gamma   90.00
#
_symmetry.space_group_name_H-M   'P 1'
#
loop_
_entity.id
_entity.type
_entity.pdbx_description
1 polymer ?
#
loop_
_entity_poly.entity_id
_entity_poly.type
_entity_poly.pdbx_seq_one_letter_code
_entity_poly.pdbx_strand_id
1 'polypeptide(L)'
;MENEQFDINSQLKRDLDPQEMLRVIFDYAAKIANERILDNVLMLMADMGREMIVSDRCTVWLLDTNKNELWSKVAHGLDEIRIPSTAGLVGYAVTNDKAVFIHDAYSNEEYKSYLMNGALRTDQQTGYRTKALLVIPFRNSQGEIIGAYQAINKLTASEQFSDKDMEYLTLASSYAGKSLESALLTNEIEETQKEIIFRMGEIGESRSKETGNHVKRVAEYSYLLALGLGMSQEEAELLKMASPMHDIGKVAIPDSVLNKPGKLTDEEFKLMQNHTRIGYNLLKNSNRHILKTAAVVAYEHHEKWNGRGYPRGIKGEDIHIYGRITAIADVFDALGSERVYKKAWELDRILHLFKEERGEHFDPIVVDAFFQQLPDILRVRDLYSDAVLEDPTEV
;
A
#
# COMPACT_ATOMS: atom_id res chain seq x y z
N MET A 1 4.31 9.57 46.02
CA MET A 1 3.86 9.58 44.61
C MET A 1 2.71 10.58 44.59
N GLU A 2 3.05 11.81 44.30
CA GLU A 2 2.09 12.94 44.26
C GLU A 2 1.28 12.83 42.97
N ASN A 3 -0.04 12.92 43.16
CA ASN A 3 -0.98 13.06 42.03
C ASN A 3 -0.74 14.40 41.35
N GLU A 4 -0.11 14.42 40.18
CA GLU A 4 -0.20 15.55 39.28
C GLU A 4 -1.66 15.63 38.78
N GLN A 5 -2.46 16.39 39.50
CA GLN A 5 -3.70 16.95 38.98
C GLN A 5 -3.30 17.89 37.82
N PHE A 6 -3.52 17.44 36.59
CA PHE A 6 -3.40 18.31 35.42
C PHE A 6 -4.32 19.52 35.62
N ASP A 7 -3.72 20.66 35.81
CA ASP A 7 -4.44 21.95 35.93
C ASP A 7 -4.98 22.37 34.56
N ILE A 8 -6.22 21.98 34.29
CA ILE A 8 -6.96 22.30 33.07
C ILE A 8 -7.09 23.80 32.83
N ASN A 9 -7.04 24.62 33.90
CA ASN A 9 -7.24 26.05 33.82
C ASN A 9 -6.04 26.83 33.22
N SER A 10 -4.88 26.25 33.13
CA SER A 10 -3.70 26.91 32.53
C SER A 10 -3.64 26.86 31.01
N GLN A 11 -4.57 26.17 30.32
CA GLN A 11 -4.56 25.91 28.88
C GLN A 11 -5.77 26.45 28.10
N LEU A 12 -6.66 27.25 28.75
CA LEU A 12 -7.81 27.81 28.03
C LEU A 12 -7.33 28.80 26.96
N LYS A 13 -7.67 28.49 25.70
CA LYS A 13 -7.38 29.28 24.52
C LYS A 13 -8.56 30.19 24.19
N ARG A 14 -8.35 31.16 23.29
CA ARG A 14 -9.45 31.93 22.70
C ARG A 14 -9.85 31.32 21.35
N ASP A 15 -11.05 31.62 20.92
CA ASP A 15 -11.45 31.33 19.53
C ASP A 15 -10.61 32.13 18.56
N LEU A 16 -10.37 31.57 17.36
CA LEU A 16 -9.67 32.25 16.29
C LEU A 16 -10.54 33.39 15.73
N ASP A 17 -9.91 34.52 15.41
CA ASP A 17 -10.59 35.55 14.61
C ASP A 17 -10.67 35.14 13.14
N PRO A 18 -11.50 35.81 12.31
CA PRO A 18 -11.67 35.43 10.90
C PRO A 18 -10.38 35.49 10.06
N GLN A 19 -9.41 36.35 10.40
CA GLN A 19 -8.15 36.43 9.66
C GLN A 19 -7.23 35.23 10.03
N GLU A 20 -7.16 34.93 11.32
CA GLU A 20 -6.46 33.74 11.80
C GLU A 20 -7.05 32.46 11.19
N MET A 21 -8.39 32.37 11.13
CA MET A 21 -9.09 31.26 10.52
C MET A 21 -8.70 31.06 9.05
N LEU A 22 -8.75 32.14 8.25
CA LEU A 22 -8.35 32.08 6.84
C LEU A 22 -6.90 31.64 6.69
N ARG A 23 -6.00 32.10 7.58
CA ARG A 23 -4.61 31.70 7.56
C ARG A 23 -4.46 30.20 7.81
N VAL A 24 -5.13 29.65 8.80
CA VAL A 24 -5.13 28.20 9.07
C VAL A 24 -5.62 27.43 7.85
N ILE A 25 -6.76 27.84 7.26
CA ILE A 25 -7.31 27.18 6.06
C ILE A 25 -6.28 27.18 4.92
N PHE A 26 -5.68 28.34 4.58
CA PHE A 26 -4.72 28.43 3.48
C PHE A 26 -3.44 27.65 3.75
N ASP A 27 -2.93 27.67 4.96
CA ASP A 27 -1.72 26.93 5.33
C ASP A 27 -1.92 25.40 5.21
N TYR A 28 -3.05 24.88 5.70
CA TYR A 28 -3.37 23.46 5.56
C TYR A 28 -3.77 23.10 4.14
N ALA A 29 -4.49 23.98 3.44
CA ALA A 29 -4.83 23.78 2.04
C ALA A 29 -3.60 23.56 1.17
N ALA A 30 -2.56 24.38 1.37
CA ALA A 30 -1.30 24.25 0.64
C ALA A 30 -0.56 22.94 0.98
N LYS A 31 -0.58 22.51 2.26
CA LYS A 31 0.02 21.23 2.68
C LYS A 31 -0.73 20.04 2.08
N ILE A 32 -2.06 20.02 2.17
CA ILE A 32 -2.92 18.95 1.67
C ILE A 32 -2.80 18.83 0.15
N ALA A 33 -2.75 19.96 -0.57
CA ALA A 33 -2.64 19.96 -2.04
C ALA A 33 -1.32 19.33 -2.56
N ASN A 34 -0.26 19.35 -1.75
CA ASN A 34 1.05 18.78 -2.08
C ASN A 34 1.27 17.37 -1.51
N GLU A 35 0.37 16.89 -0.65
CA GLU A 35 0.49 15.57 -0.05
C GLU A 35 -0.14 14.51 -0.97
N ARG A 36 0.53 13.36 -1.12
CA ARG A 36 0.07 12.25 -1.96
C ARG A 36 -0.34 11.02 -1.15
N ILE A 37 0.17 10.92 0.07
CA ILE A 37 -0.12 9.77 0.94
C ILE A 37 -1.43 10.04 1.65
N LEU A 38 -2.42 9.19 1.42
CA LEU A 38 -3.77 9.31 1.98
C LEU A 38 -3.76 9.49 3.51
N ASP A 39 -2.94 8.71 4.20
CA ASP A 39 -2.81 8.78 5.66
C ASP A 39 -2.38 10.16 6.14
N ASN A 40 -1.42 10.78 5.45
CA ASN A 40 -0.94 12.12 5.77
C ASN A 40 -2.02 13.18 5.46
N VAL A 41 -2.77 13.01 4.38
CA VAL A 41 -3.91 13.88 4.05
C VAL A 41 -4.93 13.86 5.18
N LEU A 42 -5.29 12.68 5.69
CA LEU A 42 -6.24 12.52 6.81
C LEU A 42 -5.74 13.19 8.09
N MET A 43 -4.44 13.06 8.40
CA MET A 43 -3.84 13.73 9.56
C MET A 43 -3.86 15.26 9.42
N LEU A 44 -3.47 15.78 8.25
CA LEU A 44 -3.52 17.22 7.98
C LEU A 44 -4.95 17.77 8.06
N MET A 45 -5.93 17.03 7.58
CA MET A 45 -7.35 17.39 7.73
C MET A 45 -7.77 17.42 9.19
N ALA A 46 -7.41 16.42 9.98
CA ALA A 46 -7.72 16.36 11.40
C ALA A 46 -7.07 17.51 12.19
N ASP A 47 -5.79 17.79 11.89
CA ASP A 47 -5.08 18.91 12.51
C ASP A 47 -5.69 20.27 12.12
N MET A 48 -6.07 20.45 10.85
CA MET A 48 -6.78 21.64 10.40
C MET A 48 -8.09 21.83 11.18
N GLY A 49 -8.91 20.79 11.27
CA GLY A 49 -10.15 20.86 12.04
C GLY A 49 -9.92 21.17 13.52
N ARG A 50 -8.93 20.52 14.14
CA ARG A 50 -8.55 20.74 15.53
C ARG A 50 -8.15 22.18 15.81
N GLU A 51 -7.33 22.76 14.94
CA GLU A 51 -6.82 24.13 15.10
C GLU A 51 -7.94 25.17 14.86
N MET A 52 -8.75 24.96 13.80
CA MET A 52 -9.83 25.89 13.45
C MET A 52 -10.86 26.09 14.54
N ILE A 53 -11.30 25.02 15.19
CA ILE A 53 -12.33 25.08 16.22
C ILE A 53 -11.76 24.98 17.63
N VAL A 54 -10.44 25.06 17.78
CA VAL A 54 -9.75 25.05 19.07
C VAL A 54 -10.20 23.88 19.94
N SER A 55 -10.19 22.66 19.39
CA SER A 55 -10.54 21.43 20.11
C SER A 55 -9.31 20.70 20.63
N ASP A 56 -9.49 19.84 21.63
CA ASP A 56 -8.44 18.98 22.16
C ASP A 56 -8.06 17.90 21.14
N ARG A 57 -9.07 17.25 20.57
CA ARG A 57 -8.90 16.23 19.54
C ARG A 57 -9.84 16.46 18.36
N CYS A 58 -9.36 16.11 17.19
CA CYS A 58 -10.17 16.03 15.98
C CYS A 58 -9.74 14.79 15.19
N THR A 59 -10.73 14.06 14.72
CA THR A 59 -10.54 12.83 13.94
C THR A 59 -11.32 12.94 12.65
N VAL A 60 -10.72 12.50 11.54
CA VAL A 60 -11.39 12.34 10.25
C VAL A 60 -11.70 10.87 10.06
N TRP A 61 -12.96 10.54 9.89
CA TRP A 61 -13.46 9.20 9.61
C TRP A 61 -13.83 9.08 8.14
N LEU A 62 -13.39 8.01 7.49
CA LEU A 62 -13.76 7.68 6.12
C LEU A 62 -14.78 6.54 6.10
N LEU A 63 -15.73 6.64 5.19
CA LEU A 63 -16.74 5.60 4.95
C LEU A 63 -16.24 4.63 3.87
N ASP A 64 -16.02 3.38 4.26
CA ASP A 64 -15.83 2.26 3.36
C ASP A 64 -17.19 1.61 3.06
N THR A 65 -17.79 1.97 1.93
CA THR A 65 -19.10 1.46 1.54
C THR A 65 -19.10 -0.02 1.20
N ASN A 66 -17.96 -0.57 0.75
CA ASN A 66 -17.83 -1.97 0.39
C ASN A 66 -17.85 -2.87 1.63
N LYS A 67 -17.22 -2.41 2.72
CA LYS A 67 -17.14 -3.15 3.99
C LYS A 67 -18.21 -2.73 5.00
N ASN A 68 -18.97 -1.68 4.71
CA ASN A 68 -19.90 -1.03 5.66
C ASN A 68 -19.21 -0.62 6.96
N GLU A 69 -18.05 -0.01 6.86
CA GLU A 69 -17.22 0.42 8.00
C GLU A 69 -16.89 1.90 7.90
N LEU A 70 -16.70 2.53 9.06
CA LEU A 70 -15.98 3.79 9.20
C LEU A 70 -14.57 3.50 9.70
N TRP A 71 -13.58 4.10 9.07
CA TRP A 71 -12.20 3.93 9.46
C TRP A 71 -11.49 5.27 9.59
N SER A 72 -10.48 5.31 10.43
CA SER A 72 -9.64 6.48 10.65
C SER A 72 -8.23 6.05 10.95
N LYS A 73 -7.27 6.84 10.49
CA LYS A 73 -5.89 6.76 10.95
C LYS A 73 -5.72 7.75 12.09
N VAL A 74 -5.53 7.22 13.29
CA VAL A 74 -5.32 8.04 14.48
C VAL A 74 -3.86 8.47 14.53
N ALA A 75 -3.61 9.74 14.86
CA ALA A 75 -2.31 10.38 14.87
C ALA A 75 -1.20 9.57 15.55
N HIS A 76 0.01 9.60 14.95
CA HIS A 76 1.30 9.27 15.56
C HIS A 76 1.46 7.85 16.13
N GLY A 77 1.56 6.86 15.22
CA GLY A 77 2.06 5.52 15.57
C GLY A 77 1.04 4.56 16.18
N LEU A 78 -0.24 4.89 16.11
CA LEU A 78 -1.33 3.97 16.42
C LEU A 78 -1.87 3.33 15.13
N ASP A 79 -2.33 2.08 15.26
CA ASP A 79 -2.94 1.34 14.15
C ASP A 79 -4.24 2.00 13.67
N GLU A 80 -4.63 1.70 12.45
CA GLU A 80 -5.91 2.08 11.87
C GLU A 80 -7.07 1.59 12.74
N ILE A 81 -8.02 2.47 13.05
CA ILE A 81 -9.25 2.11 13.77
C ILE A 81 -10.36 1.90 12.76
N ARG A 82 -11.03 0.74 12.84
CA ARG A 82 -12.24 0.42 12.08
C ARG A 82 -13.41 0.15 13.01
N ILE A 83 -14.57 0.72 12.66
CA ILE A 83 -15.84 0.51 13.37
C ILE A 83 -16.96 0.27 12.34
N PRO A 84 -18.03 -0.45 12.69
CA PRO A 84 -19.21 -0.53 11.82
C PRO A 84 -19.72 0.86 11.43
N SER A 85 -20.18 1.04 10.20
CA SER A 85 -20.67 2.33 9.68
C SER A 85 -21.83 2.96 10.46
N THR A 86 -22.50 2.18 11.31
CA THR A 86 -23.59 2.61 12.18
C THR A 86 -23.16 2.83 13.63
N ALA A 87 -21.88 2.61 13.97
CA ALA A 87 -21.43 2.64 15.36
C ALA A 87 -21.13 4.06 15.85
N GLY A 88 -21.50 4.32 17.10
CA GLY A 88 -21.24 5.58 17.79
C GLY A 88 -21.92 6.79 17.15
N LEU A 89 -21.56 7.99 17.60
CA LEU A 89 -22.11 9.24 17.06
C LEU A 89 -21.68 9.50 15.61
N VAL A 90 -20.49 9.04 15.24
CA VAL A 90 -19.99 9.19 13.86
C VAL A 90 -20.87 8.38 12.91
N GLY A 91 -21.15 7.13 13.26
CA GLY A 91 -22.05 6.28 12.49
C GLY A 91 -23.46 6.86 12.40
N TYR A 92 -23.99 7.40 13.51
CA TYR A 92 -25.27 8.10 13.48
C TYR A 92 -25.26 9.29 12.51
N ALA A 93 -24.24 10.14 12.60
CA ALA A 93 -24.13 11.35 11.76
C ALA A 93 -24.06 11.00 10.26
N VAL A 94 -23.26 10.00 9.90
CA VAL A 94 -23.10 9.54 8.50
C VAL A 94 -24.38 8.88 7.98
N THR A 95 -24.99 8.00 8.77
CA THR A 95 -26.19 7.25 8.35
C THR A 95 -27.43 8.14 8.21
N ASN A 96 -27.58 9.14 9.09
CA ASN A 96 -28.73 10.02 9.09
C ASN A 96 -28.47 11.36 8.38
N ASP A 97 -27.27 11.54 7.82
CA ASP A 97 -26.86 12.78 7.17
C ASP A 97 -27.12 14.02 8.04
N LYS A 98 -26.71 13.93 9.29
CA LYS A 98 -27.01 14.96 10.28
C LYS A 98 -25.78 15.31 11.11
N ALA A 99 -25.45 16.60 11.20
CA ALA A 99 -24.48 17.07 12.18
C ALA A 99 -25.00 16.82 13.59
N VAL A 100 -24.14 16.37 14.49
CA VAL A 100 -24.45 16.07 15.89
C VAL A 100 -23.61 16.96 16.79
N PHE A 101 -24.25 17.55 17.75
CA PHE A 101 -23.68 18.49 18.68
C PHE A 101 -24.02 18.10 20.12
N ILE A 102 -23.02 17.84 20.93
CA ILE A 102 -23.16 17.38 22.30
C ILE A 102 -22.42 18.33 23.24
N HIS A 103 -23.12 18.96 24.16
CA HIS A 103 -22.53 19.85 25.17
C HIS A 103 -21.88 19.09 26.32
N ASP A 104 -22.52 18.01 26.76
CA ASP A 104 -21.98 17.13 27.80
C ASP A 104 -22.38 15.68 27.48
N ALA A 105 -21.37 14.86 27.19
CA ALA A 105 -21.55 13.47 26.79
C ALA A 105 -22.13 12.58 27.92
N TYR A 106 -21.85 12.94 29.18
CA TYR A 106 -22.27 12.13 30.32
C TYR A 106 -23.71 12.41 30.75
N SER A 107 -24.26 13.57 30.42
CA SER A 107 -25.63 13.97 30.76
C SER A 107 -26.62 13.91 29.57
N ASN A 108 -26.12 13.58 28.36
CA ASN A 108 -26.96 13.56 27.17
C ASN A 108 -27.77 12.27 27.07
N GLU A 109 -29.10 12.41 27.18
CA GLU A 109 -30.04 11.28 27.08
C GLU A 109 -30.46 10.98 25.62
N GLU A 110 -30.46 11.97 24.73
CA GLU A 110 -30.89 11.81 23.33
C GLU A 110 -30.00 10.83 22.55
N TYR A 111 -28.68 10.92 22.74
CA TYR A 111 -27.70 10.06 22.04
C TYR A 111 -27.02 9.06 22.98
N LYS A 112 -27.60 8.75 24.12
CA LYS A 112 -26.98 7.92 25.16
C LYS A 112 -26.47 6.57 24.66
N SER A 113 -27.26 5.87 23.84
CA SER A 113 -26.89 4.55 23.31
C SER A 113 -25.64 4.64 22.37
N TYR A 114 -25.57 5.67 21.56
CA TYR A 114 -24.42 5.90 20.66
C TYR A 114 -23.18 6.33 21.45
N LEU A 115 -23.33 7.15 22.49
CA LEU A 115 -22.25 7.57 23.38
C LEU A 115 -21.69 6.38 24.17
N MET A 116 -22.54 5.54 24.74
CA MET A 116 -22.14 4.35 25.50
C MET A 116 -21.38 3.32 24.65
N ASN A 117 -21.75 3.18 23.38
CA ASN A 117 -21.09 2.26 22.43
C ASN A 117 -19.89 2.88 21.71
N GLY A 118 -19.60 4.16 21.92
CA GLY A 118 -18.50 4.91 21.32
C GLY A 118 -17.63 5.61 22.36
N ALA A 119 -17.78 6.94 22.45
CA ALA A 119 -16.90 7.81 23.24
C ALA A 119 -16.78 7.39 24.71
N LEU A 120 -17.88 7.12 25.40
CA LEU A 120 -17.86 6.77 26.83
C LEU A 120 -17.21 5.40 27.08
N ARG A 121 -17.33 4.45 26.16
CA ARG A 121 -16.61 3.18 26.23
C ARG A 121 -15.11 3.40 26.12
N THR A 122 -14.69 4.25 25.19
CA THR A 122 -13.27 4.61 25.01
C THR A 122 -12.73 5.32 26.25
N ASP A 123 -13.50 6.24 26.84
CA ASP A 123 -13.14 6.92 28.09
C ASP A 123 -12.87 5.92 29.22
N GLN A 124 -13.73 4.91 29.38
CA GLN A 124 -13.54 3.86 30.39
C GLN A 124 -12.27 3.04 30.18
N GLN A 125 -11.86 2.83 28.92
CA GLN A 125 -10.67 2.05 28.58
C GLN A 125 -9.37 2.85 28.70
N THR A 126 -9.42 4.13 28.39
CA THR A 126 -8.22 4.98 28.26
C THR A 126 -8.02 5.96 29.42
N GLY A 127 -9.04 6.13 30.27
CA GLY A 127 -9.05 7.17 31.30
C GLY A 127 -9.25 8.59 30.77
N TYR A 128 -9.48 8.77 29.46
CA TYR A 128 -9.80 10.04 28.86
C TYR A 128 -11.22 10.47 29.28
N ARG A 129 -11.51 11.77 29.30
CA ARG A 129 -12.85 12.27 29.61
C ARG A 129 -13.40 13.11 28.47
N THR A 130 -14.32 12.52 27.73
CA THR A 130 -15.06 13.20 26.67
C THR A 130 -16.17 14.04 27.27
N LYS A 131 -16.11 15.37 27.15
CA LYS A 131 -17.12 16.30 27.62
C LYS A 131 -18.02 16.76 26.49
N ALA A 132 -17.49 17.53 25.56
CA ALA A 132 -18.21 18.06 24.41
C ALA A 132 -17.81 17.32 23.11
N LEU A 133 -18.76 17.13 22.22
CA LEU A 133 -18.56 16.49 20.91
C LEU A 133 -19.24 17.30 19.81
N LEU A 134 -18.56 17.40 18.66
CA LEU A 134 -19.12 17.91 17.42
C LEU A 134 -18.79 16.91 16.32
N VAL A 135 -19.81 16.36 15.66
CA VAL A 135 -19.64 15.44 14.54
C VAL A 135 -20.33 16.01 13.30
N ILE A 136 -19.60 16.12 12.19
CA ILE A 136 -20.12 16.68 10.95
C ILE A 136 -19.82 15.72 9.81
N PRO A 137 -20.83 15.17 9.12
CA PRO A 137 -20.60 14.42 7.88
C PRO A 137 -20.07 15.35 6.78
N PHE A 138 -19.19 14.83 5.94
CA PHE A 138 -18.69 15.56 4.77
C PHE A 138 -18.87 14.75 3.48
N ARG A 139 -18.81 15.48 2.35
CA ARG A 139 -19.24 14.97 1.06
C ARG A 139 -18.14 15.12 0.02
N ASN A 140 -18.21 14.26 -0.99
CA ASN A 140 -17.44 14.38 -2.21
C ASN A 140 -18.03 15.47 -3.14
N SER A 141 -17.42 15.65 -4.31
CA SER A 141 -17.86 16.61 -5.32
C SER A 141 -19.26 16.28 -5.92
N GLN A 142 -19.72 15.03 -5.79
CA GLN A 142 -21.02 14.56 -6.26
C GLN A 142 -22.13 14.70 -5.22
N GLY A 143 -21.79 15.15 -4.01
CA GLY A 143 -22.72 15.32 -2.91
C GLY A 143 -22.94 14.05 -2.07
N GLU A 144 -22.21 12.99 -2.31
CA GLU A 144 -22.29 11.75 -1.53
C GLU A 144 -21.47 11.87 -0.26
N ILE A 145 -21.97 11.29 0.85
CA ILE A 145 -21.23 11.27 2.10
C ILE A 145 -20.08 10.28 2.00
N ILE A 146 -18.87 10.78 2.19
CA ILE A 146 -17.64 9.98 2.16
C ILE A 146 -16.97 9.86 3.52
N GLY A 147 -17.51 10.50 4.56
CA GLY A 147 -16.95 10.45 5.91
C GLY A 147 -17.53 11.47 6.86
N ALA A 148 -16.87 11.63 8.00
CA ALA A 148 -17.24 12.64 9.00
C ALA A 148 -16.02 13.17 9.76
N TYR A 149 -16.08 14.43 10.17
CA TYR A 149 -15.24 15.01 11.21
C TYR A 149 -15.83 14.71 12.57
N GLN A 150 -14.99 14.37 13.52
CA GLN A 150 -15.34 14.26 14.93
C GLN A 150 -14.36 15.08 15.78
N ALA A 151 -14.85 16.15 16.36
CA ALA A 151 -14.10 16.97 17.31
C ALA A 151 -14.53 16.68 18.73
N ILE A 152 -13.57 16.66 19.66
CA ILE A 152 -13.75 16.32 21.06
C ILE A 152 -13.14 17.41 21.93
N ASN A 153 -13.89 17.85 22.91
CA ASN A 153 -13.51 18.83 23.95
C ASN A 153 -13.02 20.17 23.39
N LYS A 154 -13.83 21.18 23.51
CA LYS A 154 -13.49 22.58 23.22
C LYS A 154 -12.52 23.10 24.27
N LEU A 155 -11.42 23.73 23.83
CA LEU A 155 -10.37 24.27 24.72
C LEU A 155 -10.52 25.77 25.03
N THR A 156 -11.66 26.35 24.74
CA THR A 156 -11.95 27.75 25.09
C THR A 156 -12.69 27.86 26.42
N ALA A 157 -12.85 29.07 26.96
CA ALA A 157 -13.49 29.31 28.26
C ALA A 157 -14.95 28.80 28.31
N SER A 158 -15.64 28.68 27.18
CA SER A 158 -16.99 28.08 27.11
C SER A 158 -17.00 26.59 27.36
N GLU A 159 -15.88 25.90 27.07
CA GLU A 159 -15.76 24.43 27.02
C GLU A 159 -16.85 23.73 26.17
N GLN A 160 -17.55 24.50 25.33
CA GLN A 160 -18.65 24.04 24.47
C GLN A 160 -18.43 24.50 23.04
N PHE A 161 -18.75 23.65 22.10
CA PHE A 161 -18.79 24.03 20.69
C PHE A 161 -19.99 24.96 20.44
N SER A 162 -19.89 25.80 19.43
CA SER A 162 -20.91 26.78 19.03
C SER A 162 -21.36 26.53 17.58
N ASP A 163 -22.44 27.21 17.18
CA ASP A 163 -22.88 27.20 15.76
C ASP A 163 -21.77 27.71 14.82
N LYS A 164 -20.93 28.63 15.26
CA LYS A 164 -19.76 29.08 14.50
C LYS A 164 -18.71 27.97 14.30
N ASP A 165 -18.47 27.15 15.33
CA ASP A 165 -17.56 26.00 15.19
C ASP A 165 -18.09 25.01 14.17
N MET A 166 -19.42 24.78 14.18
CA MET A 166 -20.09 23.94 13.19
C MET A 166 -19.96 24.53 11.77
N GLU A 167 -20.20 25.83 11.60
CA GLU A 167 -20.02 26.52 10.31
C GLU A 167 -18.59 26.43 9.80
N TYR A 168 -17.60 26.71 10.65
CA TYR A 168 -16.19 26.64 10.29
C TYR A 168 -15.73 25.21 9.94
N LEU A 169 -16.13 24.23 10.73
CA LEU A 169 -15.78 22.84 10.44
C LEU A 169 -16.50 22.33 9.17
N THR A 170 -17.69 22.83 8.88
CA THR A 170 -18.40 22.54 7.61
C THR A 170 -17.66 23.14 6.41
N LEU A 171 -17.15 24.37 6.52
CA LEU A 171 -16.32 24.97 5.46
C LEU A 171 -15.02 24.19 5.26
N ALA A 172 -14.34 23.81 6.35
CA ALA A 172 -13.15 22.96 6.29
C ALA A 172 -13.45 21.64 5.62
N SER A 173 -14.55 20.99 5.97
CA SER A 173 -14.96 19.70 5.43
C SER A 173 -15.27 19.75 3.93
N SER A 174 -15.88 20.84 3.47
CA SER A 174 -16.20 21.05 2.04
C SER A 174 -14.93 21.17 1.18
N TYR A 175 -13.91 21.87 1.70
CA TYR A 175 -12.62 21.97 1.00
C TYR A 175 -11.85 20.63 1.09
N ALA A 176 -11.77 20.08 2.27
CA ALA A 176 -11.05 18.84 2.53
C ALA A 176 -11.64 17.63 1.79
N GLY A 177 -12.96 17.58 1.64
CA GLY A 177 -13.65 16.52 0.91
C GLY A 177 -13.19 16.39 -0.55
N LYS A 178 -12.98 17.52 -1.24
CA LYS A 178 -12.48 17.52 -2.63
C LYS A 178 -11.01 17.07 -2.72
N SER A 179 -10.18 17.53 -1.80
CA SER A 179 -8.77 17.13 -1.76
C SER A 179 -8.63 15.65 -1.41
N LEU A 180 -9.45 15.18 -0.49
CA LEU A 180 -9.52 13.78 -0.11
C LEU A 180 -10.01 12.90 -1.27
N GLU A 181 -11.06 13.31 -1.98
CA GLU A 181 -11.55 12.60 -3.17
C GLU A 181 -10.44 12.45 -4.21
N SER A 182 -9.67 13.52 -4.46
CA SER A 182 -8.52 13.46 -5.37
C SER A 182 -7.45 12.47 -4.89
N ALA A 183 -7.14 12.46 -3.59
CA ALA A 183 -6.18 11.51 -3.01
C ALA A 183 -6.68 10.06 -3.08
N LEU A 184 -7.96 9.82 -2.79
CA LEU A 184 -8.58 8.50 -2.90
C LEU A 184 -8.57 7.98 -4.34
N LEU A 185 -8.95 8.81 -5.30
CA LEU A 185 -8.92 8.45 -6.73
C LEU A 185 -7.50 8.16 -7.21
N THR A 186 -6.52 8.94 -6.76
CA THR A 186 -5.11 8.71 -7.10
C THR A 186 -4.65 7.35 -6.55
N ASN A 187 -4.95 7.06 -5.29
CA ASN A 187 -4.62 5.78 -4.66
C ASN A 187 -5.31 4.60 -5.37
N GLU A 188 -6.60 4.74 -5.73
CA GLU A 188 -7.34 3.71 -6.47
C GLU A 188 -6.72 3.45 -7.85
N ILE A 189 -6.30 4.50 -8.56
CA ILE A 189 -5.60 4.39 -9.83
C ILE A 189 -4.27 3.64 -9.64
N GLU A 190 -3.48 3.97 -8.61
CA GLU A 190 -2.21 3.32 -8.33
C GLU A 190 -2.40 1.83 -7.99
N GLU A 191 -3.35 1.49 -7.13
CA GLU A 191 -3.65 0.09 -6.79
C GLU A 191 -4.19 -0.69 -8.00
N THR A 192 -5.06 -0.09 -8.80
CA THR A 192 -5.54 -0.70 -10.05
C THR A 192 -4.39 -0.93 -11.04
N GLN A 193 -3.46 0.02 -11.16
CA GLN A 193 -2.28 -0.16 -12.02
C GLN A 193 -1.40 -1.31 -11.53
N LYS A 194 -1.17 -1.43 -10.22
CA LYS A 194 -0.44 -2.56 -9.63
C LYS A 194 -1.13 -3.88 -9.95
N GLU A 195 -2.44 -3.97 -9.72
CA GLU A 195 -3.19 -5.19 -10.01
C GLU A 195 -3.10 -5.58 -11.47
N ILE A 196 -3.30 -4.65 -12.41
CA ILE A 196 -3.19 -4.90 -13.85
C ILE A 196 -1.80 -5.46 -14.20
N ILE A 197 -0.73 -4.88 -13.64
CA ILE A 197 0.64 -5.32 -13.90
C ILE A 197 0.85 -6.75 -13.42
N PHE A 198 0.42 -7.07 -12.20
CA PHE A 198 0.51 -8.44 -11.67
C PHE A 198 -0.31 -9.42 -12.52
N ARG A 199 -1.53 -9.06 -12.91
CA ARG A 199 -2.35 -9.87 -13.82
C ARG A 199 -1.70 -10.08 -15.18
N MET A 200 -1.03 -9.06 -15.73
CA MET A 200 -0.25 -9.23 -16.97
C MET A 200 0.91 -10.22 -16.80
N GLY A 201 1.62 -10.18 -15.66
CA GLY A 201 2.64 -11.16 -15.31
C GLY A 201 2.04 -12.57 -15.21
N GLU A 202 0.95 -12.75 -14.48
CA GLU A 202 0.23 -14.01 -14.36
C GLU A 202 -0.23 -14.56 -15.71
N ILE A 203 -0.69 -13.70 -16.64
CA ILE A 203 -1.07 -14.13 -18.01
C ILE A 203 0.16 -14.64 -18.77
N GLY A 204 1.32 -13.97 -18.62
CA GLY A 204 2.58 -14.44 -19.19
C GLY A 204 2.93 -15.84 -18.73
N GLU A 205 2.78 -16.12 -17.44
CA GLU A 205 3.11 -17.39 -16.80
C GLU A 205 2.01 -18.47 -16.92
N SER A 206 0.74 -18.09 -17.07
CA SER A 206 -0.39 -19.04 -17.11
C SER A 206 -0.24 -20.10 -18.17
N ARG A 207 0.46 -19.81 -19.28
CA ARG A 207 0.72 -20.76 -20.36
C ARG A 207 1.85 -21.75 -20.03
N SER A 208 2.76 -21.41 -19.13
CA SER A 208 3.88 -22.26 -18.69
C SER A 208 3.57 -23.11 -17.46
N LYS A 209 2.32 -23.06 -16.97
CA LYS A 209 1.87 -23.78 -15.77
C LYS A 209 2.61 -23.36 -14.49
N GLU A 210 3.16 -22.19 -14.46
CA GLU A 210 3.69 -21.57 -13.25
C GLU A 210 2.55 -20.91 -12.47
N THR A 211 2.71 -20.82 -11.15
CA THR A 211 1.64 -20.31 -10.29
C THR A 211 1.68 -18.76 -10.22
N GLY A 212 0.51 -18.13 -9.97
CA GLY A 212 0.46 -16.68 -9.75
C GLY A 212 1.32 -16.24 -8.56
N ASN A 213 1.61 -17.14 -7.61
CA ASN A 213 2.50 -16.85 -6.49
C ASN A 213 3.97 -16.68 -6.92
N HIS A 214 4.43 -17.38 -7.98
CA HIS A 214 5.75 -17.15 -8.58
C HIS A 214 5.95 -15.66 -8.90
N VAL A 215 5.01 -15.07 -9.62
CA VAL A 215 5.08 -13.66 -10.03
C VAL A 215 5.22 -12.73 -8.82
N LYS A 216 4.46 -13.00 -7.74
CA LYS A 216 4.52 -12.24 -6.49
C LYS A 216 5.86 -12.42 -5.79
N ARG A 217 6.35 -13.65 -5.69
CA ARG A 217 7.64 -13.95 -5.05
C ARG A 217 8.80 -13.30 -5.78
N VAL A 218 8.86 -13.40 -7.12
CA VAL A 218 9.90 -12.73 -7.93
C VAL A 218 9.88 -11.22 -7.75
N ALA A 219 8.69 -10.60 -7.66
CA ALA A 219 8.55 -9.18 -7.37
C ALA A 219 9.17 -8.79 -6.01
N GLU A 220 8.78 -9.50 -4.95
CA GLU A 220 9.26 -9.23 -3.60
C GLU A 220 10.76 -9.52 -3.44
N TYR A 221 11.27 -10.61 -4.03
CA TYR A 221 12.71 -10.90 -4.03
C TYR A 221 13.49 -9.80 -4.74
N SER A 222 13.01 -9.34 -5.90
CA SER A 222 13.64 -8.26 -6.65
C SER A 222 13.69 -6.96 -5.84
N TYR A 223 12.63 -6.65 -5.11
CA TYR A 223 12.56 -5.51 -4.20
C TYR A 223 13.59 -5.60 -3.07
N LEU A 224 13.63 -6.74 -2.36
CA LEU A 224 14.56 -6.95 -1.26
C LEU A 224 16.02 -6.89 -1.72
N LEU A 225 16.32 -7.48 -2.88
CA LEU A 225 17.66 -7.45 -3.47
C LEU A 225 18.07 -6.03 -3.87
N ALA A 226 17.16 -5.24 -4.45
CA ALA A 226 17.42 -3.84 -4.78
C ALA A 226 17.76 -3.01 -3.55
N LEU A 227 16.98 -3.15 -2.46
CA LEU A 227 17.29 -2.51 -1.17
C LEU A 227 18.62 -2.99 -0.58
N GLY A 228 18.90 -4.30 -0.66
CA GLY A 228 20.17 -4.89 -0.21
C GLY A 228 21.39 -4.35 -0.96
N LEU A 229 21.21 -3.91 -2.19
CA LEU A 229 22.23 -3.24 -3.00
C LEU A 229 22.33 -1.73 -2.73
N GLY A 230 21.54 -1.18 -1.82
CA GLY A 230 21.53 0.25 -1.48
C GLY A 230 20.80 1.14 -2.48
N MET A 231 19.94 0.57 -3.33
CA MET A 231 19.08 1.35 -4.22
C MET A 231 18.03 2.11 -3.40
N SER A 232 17.54 3.22 -3.93
CA SER A 232 16.46 3.98 -3.29
C SER A 232 15.17 3.15 -3.20
N GLN A 233 14.31 3.49 -2.25
CA GLN A 233 13.01 2.83 -2.13
C GLN A 233 12.18 2.97 -3.41
N GLU A 234 12.26 4.13 -4.08
CA GLU A 234 11.56 4.36 -5.35
C GLU A 234 12.06 3.44 -6.47
N GLU A 235 13.36 3.22 -6.58
CA GLU A 235 13.96 2.30 -7.57
C GLU A 235 13.62 0.85 -7.25
N ALA A 236 13.63 0.47 -5.97
CA ALA A 236 13.26 -0.87 -5.52
C ALA A 236 11.77 -1.15 -5.82
N GLU A 237 10.86 -0.22 -5.52
CA GLU A 237 9.43 -0.33 -5.85
C GLU A 237 9.20 -0.39 -7.37
N LEU A 238 9.94 0.41 -8.14
CA LEU A 238 9.88 0.36 -9.60
C LEU A 238 10.26 -1.04 -10.13
N LEU A 239 11.31 -1.64 -9.60
CA LEU A 239 11.72 -2.99 -9.98
C LEU A 239 10.72 -4.04 -9.52
N LYS A 240 10.18 -3.92 -8.30
CA LYS A 240 9.09 -4.77 -7.80
C LYS A 240 7.90 -4.80 -8.76
N MET A 241 7.56 -3.64 -9.33
CA MET A 241 6.45 -3.52 -10.28
C MET A 241 6.82 -3.98 -11.69
N ALA A 242 8.08 -3.96 -12.07
CA ALA A 242 8.53 -4.31 -13.42
C ALA A 242 8.85 -5.80 -13.56
N SER A 243 9.44 -6.43 -12.54
CA SER A 243 9.90 -7.82 -12.59
C SER A 243 8.79 -8.87 -12.84
N PRO A 244 7.50 -8.66 -12.44
CA PRO A 244 6.40 -9.53 -12.83
C PRO A 244 6.27 -9.79 -14.33
N MET A 245 6.72 -8.83 -15.15
CA MET A 245 6.59 -8.92 -16.61
C MET A 245 7.82 -9.52 -17.31
N HIS A 246 8.77 -10.13 -16.57
CA HIS A 246 10.00 -10.67 -17.16
C HIS A 246 9.69 -11.67 -18.26
N ASP A 247 8.70 -12.48 -18.09
CA ASP A 247 8.30 -13.58 -18.98
C ASP A 247 7.05 -13.31 -19.85
N ILE A 248 6.60 -12.05 -19.92
CA ILE A 248 5.41 -11.67 -20.71
C ILE A 248 5.48 -12.12 -22.18
N GLY A 249 6.66 -12.23 -22.73
CA GLY A 249 6.87 -12.68 -24.11
C GLY A 249 6.54 -14.17 -24.36
N LYS A 250 6.38 -14.99 -23.31
CA LYS A 250 5.94 -16.38 -23.42
C LYS A 250 4.58 -16.50 -24.10
N VAL A 251 3.75 -15.45 -24.08
CA VAL A 251 2.43 -15.43 -24.75
C VAL A 251 2.50 -15.74 -26.24
N ALA A 252 3.62 -15.47 -26.89
CA ALA A 252 3.80 -15.71 -28.33
C ALA A 252 4.63 -16.96 -28.64
N ILE A 253 5.06 -17.72 -27.64
CA ILE A 253 5.77 -18.98 -27.85
C ILE A 253 4.76 -20.09 -28.17
N PRO A 254 5.00 -20.92 -29.22
CA PRO A 254 4.09 -22.02 -29.54
C PRO A 254 3.98 -23.04 -28.41
N ASP A 255 2.76 -23.55 -28.15
CA ASP A 255 2.51 -24.55 -27.09
C ASP A 255 3.34 -25.82 -27.25
N SER A 256 3.61 -26.22 -28.48
CA SER A 256 4.45 -27.39 -28.79
C SER A 256 5.88 -27.25 -28.27
N VAL A 257 6.36 -26.01 -28.08
CA VAL A 257 7.69 -25.71 -27.51
C VAL A 257 7.54 -25.43 -26.02
N LEU A 258 6.62 -24.54 -25.66
CA LEU A 258 6.45 -24.06 -24.28
C LEU A 258 6.08 -25.21 -23.31
N ASN A 259 5.18 -26.10 -23.72
CA ASN A 259 4.66 -27.18 -22.89
C ASN A 259 5.20 -28.56 -23.28
N LYS A 260 6.32 -28.63 -24.01
CA LYS A 260 6.90 -29.90 -24.45
C LYS A 260 7.28 -30.77 -23.25
N PRO A 261 6.75 -32.01 -23.17
CA PRO A 261 7.17 -32.95 -22.14
C PRO A 261 8.56 -33.52 -22.48
N GLY A 262 9.63 -32.89 -21.96
CA GLY A 262 10.99 -33.35 -22.18
C GLY A 262 11.95 -32.22 -22.55
N LYS A 263 13.15 -32.59 -22.93
CA LYS A 263 14.19 -31.62 -23.34
C LYS A 263 13.86 -31.00 -24.70
N LEU A 264 14.06 -29.71 -24.83
CA LEU A 264 13.96 -29.00 -26.09
C LEU A 264 15.16 -29.33 -26.96
N THR A 265 14.97 -29.43 -28.30
CA THR A 265 16.08 -29.42 -29.26
C THR A 265 16.72 -28.05 -29.30
N ASP A 266 17.87 -27.94 -29.98
CA ASP A 266 18.56 -26.66 -30.12
C ASP A 266 17.69 -25.62 -30.86
N GLU A 267 16.92 -26.06 -31.87
CA GLU A 267 16.00 -25.20 -32.63
C GLU A 267 14.83 -24.74 -31.76
N GLU A 268 14.25 -25.65 -31.00
CA GLU A 268 13.15 -25.36 -30.07
C GLU A 268 13.63 -24.44 -28.94
N PHE A 269 14.85 -24.66 -28.44
CA PHE A 269 15.44 -23.79 -27.43
C PHE A 269 15.65 -22.38 -27.96
N LYS A 270 16.11 -22.20 -29.21
CA LYS A 270 16.18 -20.89 -29.87
C LYS A 270 14.81 -20.22 -30.00
N LEU A 271 13.76 -21.00 -30.27
CA LEU A 271 12.39 -20.46 -30.28
C LEU A 271 11.97 -20.03 -28.87
N MET A 272 12.25 -20.82 -27.86
CA MET A 272 12.00 -20.45 -26.45
C MET A 272 12.71 -19.16 -26.07
N GLN A 273 13.98 -19.00 -26.41
CA GLN A 273 14.75 -17.80 -26.12
C GLN A 273 14.12 -16.50 -26.68
N ASN A 274 13.29 -16.61 -27.73
CA ASN A 274 12.65 -15.44 -28.32
C ASN A 274 11.66 -14.74 -27.39
N HIS A 275 11.17 -15.39 -26.30
CA HIS A 275 10.29 -14.70 -25.36
C HIS A 275 10.92 -13.41 -24.83
N THR A 276 12.23 -13.38 -24.60
CA THR A 276 12.93 -12.17 -24.14
C THR A 276 12.82 -11.00 -25.13
N ARG A 277 13.05 -11.28 -26.42
CA ARG A 277 12.92 -10.28 -27.50
C ARG A 277 11.46 -9.86 -27.71
N ILE A 278 10.55 -10.80 -27.63
CA ILE A 278 9.12 -10.53 -27.77
C ILE A 278 8.65 -9.64 -26.62
N GLY A 279 8.96 -10.01 -25.37
CA GLY A 279 8.64 -9.20 -24.18
C GLY A 279 9.18 -7.78 -24.28
N TYR A 280 10.46 -7.64 -24.63
CA TYR A 280 11.06 -6.34 -24.89
C TYR A 280 10.29 -5.54 -25.95
N ASN A 281 9.98 -6.15 -27.10
CA ASN A 281 9.29 -5.47 -28.19
C ASN A 281 7.85 -5.05 -27.85
N LEU A 282 7.16 -5.82 -26.99
CA LEU A 282 5.82 -5.48 -26.50
C LEU A 282 5.83 -4.22 -25.61
N LEU A 283 6.89 -4.05 -24.81
CA LEU A 283 6.92 -3.04 -23.74
C LEU A 283 7.76 -1.78 -24.10
N LYS A 284 8.79 -1.88 -24.93
CA LYS A 284 9.80 -0.82 -25.17
C LYS A 284 9.27 0.51 -25.67
N ASN A 285 8.13 0.52 -26.37
CA ASN A 285 7.56 1.73 -26.97
C ASN A 285 6.69 2.55 -26.01
N SER A 286 6.51 2.10 -24.77
CA SER A 286 5.78 2.82 -23.76
C SER A 286 6.56 4.05 -23.28
N ASN A 287 5.84 5.13 -22.94
CA ASN A 287 6.41 6.29 -22.25
C ASN A 287 6.37 6.15 -20.72
N ARG A 288 5.73 5.11 -20.19
CA ARG A 288 5.62 4.87 -18.74
C ARG A 288 6.90 4.22 -18.21
N HIS A 289 7.41 4.74 -17.09
CA HIS A 289 8.69 4.31 -16.52
C HIS A 289 8.67 2.81 -16.16
N ILE A 290 7.60 2.34 -15.54
CA ILE A 290 7.42 0.91 -15.19
C ILE A 290 7.54 0.01 -16.41
N LEU A 291 6.87 0.33 -17.53
CA LEU A 291 6.89 -0.51 -18.72
C LEU A 291 8.24 -0.45 -19.47
N LYS A 292 8.95 0.68 -19.42
CA LYS A 292 10.33 0.75 -19.91
C LYS A 292 11.27 -0.13 -19.09
N THR A 293 11.13 -0.09 -17.77
CA THR A 293 11.90 -0.95 -16.86
C THR A 293 11.58 -2.42 -17.10
N ALA A 294 10.30 -2.75 -17.23
CA ALA A 294 9.87 -4.12 -17.55
C ALA A 294 10.40 -4.60 -18.90
N ALA A 295 10.52 -3.71 -19.90
CA ALA A 295 11.15 -4.07 -21.17
C ALA A 295 12.63 -4.48 -20.99
N VAL A 296 13.38 -3.74 -20.16
CA VAL A 296 14.76 -4.08 -19.83
C VAL A 296 14.82 -5.43 -19.10
N VAL A 297 13.98 -5.62 -18.08
CA VAL A 297 13.90 -6.88 -17.32
C VAL A 297 13.57 -8.05 -18.26
N ALA A 298 12.53 -7.95 -19.09
CA ALA A 298 12.17 -8.98 -20.05
C ALA A 298 13.29 -9.31 -21.03
N TYR A 299 14.11 -8.33 -21.39
CA TYR A 299 15.18 -8.52 -22.34
C TYR A 299 16.44 -9.15 -21.74
N GLU A 300 16.72 -8.91 -20.45
CA GLU A 300 18.03 -9.16 -19.87
C GLU A 300 18.06 -10.17 -18.71
N HIS A 301 16.91 -10.63 -18.19
CA HIS A 301 16.87 -11.55 -17.06
C HIS A 301 17.48 -12.93 -17.34
N HIS A 302 17.72 -13.27 -18.58
CA HIS A 302 18.45 -14.49 -19.00
C HIS A 302 19.88 -14.22 -19.50
N GLU A 303 20.35 -12.97 -19.46
CA GLU A 303 21.77 -12.71 -19.63
C GLU A 303 22.56 -13.26 -18.45
N LYS A 304 23.78 -13.71 -18.69
CA LYS A 304 24.67 -14.26 -17.67
C LYS A 304 25.86 -13.36 -17.48
N TRP A 305 26.31 -13.19 -16.27
CA TRP A 305 27.46 -12.36 -15.94
C TRP A 305 28.68 -12.62 -16.79
N ASN A 306 28.96 -13.91 -17.13
CA ASN A 306 30.07 -14.34 -17.95
C ASN A 306 29.86 -14.15 -19.48
N GLY A 307 28.70 -13.64 -19.92
CA GLY A 307 28.37 -13.41 -21.34
C GLY A 307 27.86 -14.64 -22.10
N ARG A 308 27.58 -15.76 -21.39
CA ARG A 308 27.01 -16.99 -22.00
C ARG A 308 25.52 -17.04 -21.96
N GLY A 309 24.87 -15.90 -21.62
CA GLY A 309 23.42 -15.76 -21.60
C GLY A 309 22.81 -15.45 -22.96
N TYR A 310 21.55 -15.07 -22.95
CA TYR A 310 20.80 -14.65 -24.12
C TYR A 310 19.84 -13.50 -23.77
N PRO A 311 19.34 -12.71 -24.71
CA PRO A 311 19.38 -12.88 -26.17
C PRO A 311 20.60 -12.20 -26.88
N ARG A 312 21.41 -11.42 -26.16
CA ARG A 312 22.52 -10.65 -26.75
C ARG A 312 23.90 -11.23 -26.41
N GLY A 313 24.00 -12.02 -25.34
CA GLY A 313 25.26 -12.53 -24.82
C GLY A 313 26.20 -11.42 -24.30
N ILE A 314 25.59 -10.38 -23.69
CA ILE A 314 26.33 -9.31 -23.02
C ILE A 314 26.85 -9.78 -21.66
N LYS A 315 27.86 -9.13 -21.10
CA LYS A 315 28.53 -9.60 -19.88
C LYS A 315 28.78 -8.48 -18.87
N GLY A 316 28.89 -8.87 -17.63
CA GLY A 316 29.28 -7.96 -16.55
C GLY A 316 28.28 -6.82 -16.38
N GLU A 317 28.81 -5.61 -16.26
CA GLU A 317 28.03 -4.39 -16.06
C GLU A 317 27.32 -3.89 -17.32
N ASP A 318 27.59 -4.45 -18.50
CA ASP A 318 26.79 -4.19 -19.71
C ASP A 318 25.35 -4.73 -19.55
N ILE A 319 25.13 -5.69 -18.65
CA ILE A 319 23.79 -6.15 -18.24
C ILE A 319 23.21 -5.14 -17.24
N HIS A 320 22.03 -4.63 -17.51
CA HIS A 320 21.39 -3.69 -16.60
C HIS A 320 21.19 -4.31 -15.23
N ILE A 321 21.38 -3.53 -14.15
CA ILE A 321 21.27 -4.05 -12.78
C ILE A 321 19.92 -4.73 -12.52
N TYR A 322 18.83 -4.23 -13.10
CA TYR A 322 17.49 -4.83 -12.96
C TYR A 322 17.41 -6.24 -13.58
N GLY A 323 18.08 -6.48 -14.73
CA GLY A 323 18.19 -7.81 -15.32
C GLY A 323 18.98 -8.76 -14.42
N ARG A 324 20.12 -8.27 -13.87
CA ARG A 324 20.97 -9.06 -12.94
C ARG A 324 20.22 -9.46 -11.66
N ILE A 325 19.43 -8.55 -11.07
CA ILE A 325 18.60 -8.81 -9.88
C ILE A 325 17.51 -9.81 -10.21
N THR A 326 16.74 -9.58 -11.28
CA THR A 326 15.61 -10.44 -11.66
C THR A 326 16.09 -11.85 -12.01
N ALA A 327 17.27 -12.02 -12.63
CA ALA A 327 17.85 -13.33 -12.92
C ALA A 327 18.05 -14.18 -11.65
N ILE A 328 18.54 -13.58 -10.55
CA ILE A 328 18.69 -14.28 -9.26
C ILE A 328 17.31 -14.60 -8.66
N ALA A 329 16.40 -13.63 -8.67
CA ALA A 329 15.05 -13.78 -8.09
C ALA A 329 14.28 -14.91 -8.79
N ASP A 330 14.28 -14.91 -10.13
CA ASP A 330 13.61 -15.94 -10.94
C ASP A 330 14.23 -17.34 -10.73
N VAL A 331 15.55 -17.46 -10.83
CA VAL A 331 16.22 -18.77 -10.64
C VAL A 331 16.03 -19.30 -9.22
N PHE A 332 16.05 -18.44 -8.19
CA PHE A 332 15.79 -18.87 -6.82
C PHE A 332 14.38 -19.44 -6.68
N ASP A 333 13.38 -18.75 -7.20
CA ASP A 333 12.01 -19.20 -7.16
C ASP A 333 11.80 -20.48 -7.98
N ALA A 334 12.34 -20.52 -9.20
CA ALA A 334 12.23 -21.65 -10.10
C ALA A 334 12.84 -22.95 -9.55
N LEU A 335 13.89 -22.85 -8.74
CA LEU A 335 14.52 -24.01 -8.10
C LEU A 335 13.83 -24.40 -6.79
N GLY A 336 13.32 -23.39 -6.04
CA GLY A 336 12.70 -23.57 -4.73
C GLY A 336 11.22 -23.95 -4.74
N SER A 337 10.55 -23.89 -5.90
CA SER A 337 9.12 -24.20 -6.06
C SER A 337 8.88 -25.54 -6.73
N GLU A 338 7.84 -26.24 -6.30
CA GLU A 338 7.39 -27.45 -7.01
C GLU A 338 6.78 -27.08 -8.37
N ARG A 339 7.18 -27.81 -9.39
CA ARG A 339 6.61 -27.71 -10.75
C ARG A 339 6.03 -29.05 -11.16
N VAL A 340 5.07 -29.07 -12.08
CA VAL A 340 4.35 -30.29 -12.54
C VAL A 340 5.28 -31.47 -12.84
N TYR A 341 6.52 -31.20 -13.23
CA TYR A 341 7.50 -32.24 -13.63
C TYR A 341 8.78 -32.23 -12.79
N LYS A 342 8.89 -31.39 -11.73
CA LYS A 342 10.14 -31.24 -10.98
C LYS A 342 9.85 -30.90 -9.53
N LYS A 343 10.33 -31.73 -8.61
CA LYS A 343 10.30 -31.42 -7.18
C LYS A 343 11.19 -30.20 -6.87
N ALA A 344 10.78 -29.42 -5.90
CA ALA A 344 11.61 -28.34 -5.37
C ALA A 344 12.97 -28.88 -4.92
N TRP A 345 14.01 -28.09 -5.11
CA TRP A 345 15.32 -28.43 -4.56
C TRP A 345 15.37 -28.07 -3.07
N GLU A 346 16.17 -28.83 -2.33
CA GLU A 346 16.51 -28.48 -0.96
C GLU A 346 17.25 -27.16 -0.92
N LEU A 347 16.94 -26.33 0.07
CA LEU A 347 17.49 -24.97 0.19
C LEU A 347 19.02 -24.96 0.14
N ASP A 348 19.69 -25.84 0.90
CA ASP A 348 21.15 -25.94 0.95
C ASP A 348 21.78 -26.17 -0.43
N ARG A 349 21.09 -26.94 -1.28
CA ARG A 349 21.53 -27.18 -2.65
C ARG A 349 21.44 -25.92 -3.52
N ILE A 350 20.37 -25.14 -3.35
CA ILE A 350 20.19 -23.86 -4.06
C ILE A 350 21.27 -22.86 -3.64
N LEU A 351 21.49 -22.75 -2.33
CA LEU A 351 22.51 -21.86 -1.77
C LEU A 351 23.93 -22.24 -2.21
N HIS A 352 24.19 -23.52 -2.34
CA HIS A 352 25.48 -24.00 -2.88
C HIS A 352 25.66 -23.62 -4.34
N LEU A 353 24.64 -23.84 -5.18
CA LEU A 353 24.65 -23.42 -6.58
C LEU A 353 24.93 -21.93 -6.73
N PHE A 354 24.31 -21.07 -5.93
CA PHE A 354 24.48 -19.62 -6.00
C PHE A 354 25.93 -19.20 -5.65
N LYS A 355 26.58 -19.93 -4.75
CA LYS A 355 28.01 -19.71 -4.42
C LYS A 355 28.91 -20.14 -5.59
N GLU A 356 28.61 -21.28 -6.23
CA GLU A 356 29.37 -21.79 -7.38
C GLU A 356 29.22 -20.92 -8.62
N GLU A 357 28.02 -20.41 -8.86
CA GLU A 357 27.70 -19.59 -10.05
C GLU A 357 27.97 -18.08 -9.85
N ARG A 358 28.54 -17.69 -8.70
CA ARG A 358 28.96 -16.34 -8.41
C ARG A 358 30.11 -15.91 -9.33
N GLY A 359 29.87 -14.90 -10.19
CA GLY A 359 30.81 -14.44 -11.21
C GLY A 359 30.75 -15.22 -12.53
N GLU A 360 29.96 -16.28 -12.60
CA GLU A 360 29.67 -17.05 -13.80
C GLU A 360 28.26 -16.73 -14.32
N HIS A 361 27.23 -17.32 -13.73
CA HIS A 361 25.84 -16.99 -14.08
C HIS A 361 25.43 -15.64 -13.48
N PHE A 362 25.72 -15.45 -12.22
CA PHE A 362 25.22 -14.31 -11.43
C PHE A 362 26.31 -13.27 -11.14
N ASP A 363 25.85 -12.02 -11.08
CA ASP A 363 26.67 -10.91 -10.62
C ASP A 363 27.13 -11.14 -9.16
N PRO A 364 28.45 -11.05 -8.88
CA PRO A 364 28.97 -11.22 -7.53
C PRO A 364 28.32 -10.34 -6.47
N ILE A 365 28.05 -9.07 -6.77
CA ILE A 365 27.47 -8.14 -5.80
C ILE A 365 26.00 -8.46 -5.52
N VAL A 366 25.25 -8.94 -6.52
CA VAL A 366 23.85 -9.33 -6.34
C VAL A 366 23.76 -10.65 -5.55
N VAL A 367 24.70 -11.59 -5.76
CA VAL A 367 24.80 -12.80 -4.94
C VAL A 367 25.10 -12.46 -3.48
N ASP A 368 26.04 -11.52 -3.24
CA ASP A 368 26.39 -11.10 -1.88
C ASP A 368 25.16 -10.44 -1.19
N ALA A 369 24.42 -9.57 -1.90
CA ALA A 369 23.16 -8.99 -1.41
C ALA A 369 22.09 -10.06 -1.15
N PHE A 370 21.98 -11.10 -2.00
CA PHE A 370 21.08 -12.22 -1.79
C PHE A 370 21.33 -12.94 -0.46
N PHE A 371 22.60 -13.24 -0.16
CA PHE A 371 22.94 -13.89 1.11
C PHE A 371 22.69 -12.98 2.33
N GLN A 372 22.85 -11.68 2.18
CA GLN A 372 22.50 -10.71 3.26
C GLN A 372 20.99 -10.64 3.50
N GLN A 373 20.19 -10.67 2.44
CA GLN A 373 18.72 -10.57 2.51
C GLN A 373 18.03 -11.93 2.66
N LEU A 374 18.79 -13.03 2.74
CA LEU A 374 18.24 -14.40 2.78
C LEU A 374 17.14 -14.60 3.83
N PRO A 375 17.25 -14.11 5.08
CA PRO A 375 16.17 -14.27 6.05
C PRO A 375 14.83 -13.69 5.60
N ASP A 376 14.83 -12.52 4.98
CA ASP A 376 13.62 -11.86 4.50
C ASP A 376 13.09 -12.49 3.22
N ILE A 377 13.97 -12.92 2.32
CA ILE A 377 13.64 -13.70 1.12
C ILE A 377 12.92 -15.01 1.52
N LEU A 378 13.37 -15.70 2.54
CA LEU A 378 12.73 -16.92 3.04
C LEU A 378 11.36 -16.64 3.66
N ARG A 379 11.19 -15.51 4.37
CA ARG A 379 9.85 -15.08 4.85
C ARG A 379 8.87 -14.86 3.71
N VAL A 380 9.32 -14.21 2.63
CA VAL A 380 8.48 -14.00 1.43
C VAL A 380 8.10 -15.34 0.81
N ARG A 381 9.05 -16.27 0.67
CA ARG A 381 8.76 -17.63 0.16
C ARG A 381 7.68 -18.33 0.96
N ASP A 382 7.77 -18.25 2.28
CA ASP A 382 6.82 -18.93 3.18
C ASP A 382 5.44 -18.24 3.15
N LEU A 383 5.42 -16.90 3.03
CA LEU A 383 4.18 -16.11 2.94
C LEU A 383 3.38 -16.42 1.67
N TYR A 384 4.06 -16.58 0.53
CA TYR A 384 3.46 -16.89 -0.76
C TYR A 384 3.68 -18.35 -1.17
N SER A 385 3.59 -19.28 -0.20
CA SER A 385 3.72 -20.71 -0.48
C SER A 385 2.60 -21.19 -1.43
N ASP A 386 2.94 -22.12 -2.32
CA ASP A 386 1.99 -22.78 -3.22
C ASP A 386 1.30 -23.99 -2.55
N ALA A 387 1.29 -24.06 -1.21
CA ALA A 387 0.62 -25.10 -0.47
C ALA A 387 -0.86 -25.14 -0.89
N VAL A 388 -1.28 -26.27 -1.43
CA VAL A 388 -2.67 -26.55 -1.79
C VAL A 388 -3.53 -26.32 -0.55
N LEU A 389 -4.36 -25.27 -0.59
CA LEU A 389 -5.53 -25.22 0.27
C LEU A 389 -6.35 -26.46 -0.14
N GLU A 390 -6.30 -27.52 0.67
CA GLU A 390 -7.24 -28.62 0.54
C GLU A 390 -8.64 -28.00 0.53
N ASP A 391 -9.32 -28.18 -0.58
CA ASP A 391 -10.69 -27.68 -0.76
C ASP A 391 -11.58 -28.35 0.30
N PRO A 392 -12.19 -27.60 1.26
CA PRO A 392 -12.99 -28.20 2.31
C PRO A 392 -14.31 -28.82 1.79
N THR A 393 -14.51 -28.90 0.47
CA THR A 393 -15.78 -29.30 -0.15
C THR A 393 -15.79 -30.70 -0.78
N GLU A 394 -14.74 -31.54 -0.60
CA GLU A 394 -14.82 -32.97 -0.90
C GLU A 394 -15.05 -33.80 0.38
N VAL A 395 -16.22 -33.68 1.01
CA VAL A 395 -16.78 -34.68 1.92
C VAL A 395 -18.29 -34.78 1.64
#